data_bf85a2e177e245f1cdd88364aadb34fa
#
_entry.id   bf85a2e177e245f1cdd88364aadb34fa
#
_cell.length_a   1.000
_cell.length_b   1.000
_cell.length_c   1.000
_cell.angle_alpha   90.00
_cell.angle_beta   90.00
_cell.angle_gamma   90.00
#
_symmetry.space_group_name_H-M   'P 1'
#
loop_
_entity.id
_entity.type
_entity.pdbx_description
1 polymer ?
#
loop_
_entity_poly.entity_id
_entity_poly.type
_entity_poly.pdbx_seq_one_letter_code
_entity_poly.pdbx_strand_id
1 'polypeptide(L)'
;PPEMSRLLASQAMVQLGWEALRFTADEAAAVVGRVGETPAIVDAIHRASGGWVAGLVLMREHLARLSAADAGALRDSASLDDSREAVFTYFTGEIFARARPENRRTLMLAALLPSVTAADAEALSGNADAHRLFEHLYRRHLFVDRRRAGERSVYHFHALFREFLLAEGRTRLPADERHAALARAAELVLERGDIDAAAALYRTAGATRELAALARDASMQLIGEG
;
A
#
# COMPACT_ATOMS: atom_id res chain seq x y z
N PRO A 1 -8.74 -16.60 18.52
CA PRO A 1 -9.19 -17.57 19.50
C PRO A 1 -8.59 -17.23 20.87
N PRO A 2 -9.31 -17.39 21.98
CA PRO A 2 -8.82 -17.07 23.32
C PRO A 2 -7.54 -17.82 23.70
N GLU A 3 -7.31 -18.97 23.10
CA GLU A 3 -6.09 -19.78 23.27
C GLU A 3 -4.83 -19.09 22.71
N MET A 4 -4.92 -18.43 21.55
CA MET A 4 -3.81 -17.67 21.00
C MET A 4 -3.37 -16.51 21.90
N SER A 5 -4.34 -15.78 22.48
CA SER A 5 -4.04 -14.68 23.39
C SER A 5 -3.34 -15.18 24.68
N ARG A 6 -3.69 -16.37 25.15
CA ARG A 6 -3.07 -17.00 26.31
C ARG A 6 -1.63 -17.46 25.99
N LEU A 7 -1.40 -18.04 24.80
CA LEU A 7 -0.07 -18.46 24.35
C LEU A 7 0.87 -17.26 24.12
N LEU A 8 0.36 -16.15 23.59
CA LEU A 8 1.11 -14.89 23.46
C LEU A 8 1.46 -14.30 24.84
N ALA A 9 0.49 -14.25 25.75
CA ALA A 9 0.70 -13.72 27.11
C ALA A 9 1.68 -14.56 27.94
N SER A 10 1.72 -15.88 27.73
CA SER A 10 2.65 -16.80 28.39
C SER A 10 4.02 -16.88 27.70
N GLN A 11 4.27 -16.10 26.65
CA GLN A 11 5.49 -16.17 25.81
C GLN A 11 5.73 -17.56 25.17
N ALA A 12 4.74 -18.45 25.18
CA ALA A 12 4.81 -19.75 24.53
C ALA A 12 4.64 -19.66 23.00
N MET A 13 4.27 -18.48 22.48
CA MET A 13 4.12 -18.20 21.06
C MET A 13 4.64 -16.79 20.74
N VAL A 14 5.38 -16.67 19.65
CA VAL A 14 5.81 -15.39 19.07
C VAL A 14 5.04 -15.18 17.77
N GLN A 15 4.41 -14.02 17.64
CA GLN A 15 3.78 -13.62 16.39
C GLN A 15 4.77 -12.79 15.59
N LEU A 16 5.21 -13.31 14.44
CA LEU A 16 6.00 -12.57 13.48
C LEU A 16 5.05 -11.73 12.61
N GLY A 17 5.15 -10.42 12.72
CA GLY A 17 4.47 -9.48 11.84
C GLY A 17 5.18 -9.35 10.49
N TRP A 18 4.53 -8.71 9.54
CA TRP A 18 5.07 -8.45 8.21
C TRP A 18 6.46 -7.78 8.25
N GLU A 19 6.66 -6.81 9.13
CA GLU A 19 7.93 -6.09 9.27
C GLU A 19 9.10 -7.02 9.68
N ALA A 20 8.81 -8.05 10.49
CA ALA A 20 9.80 -9.04 10.90
C ALA A 20 10.13 -10.07 9.79
N LEU A 21 9.29 -10.14 8.76
CA LEU A 21 9.46 -11.04 7.62
C LEU A 21 10.02 -10.33 6.38
N ARG A 22 10.24 -9.03 6.45
CA ARG A 22 10.87 -8.26 5.37
C ARG A 22 12.36 -8.60 5.31
N PHE A 23 12.81 -8.86 4.10
CA PHE A 23 14.24 -9.06 3.86
C PHE A 23 14.99 -7.73 4.03
N THR A 24 16.10 -7.80 4.72
CA THR A 24 17.14 -6.77 4.71
C THR A 24 17.80 -6.70 3.34
N ALA A 25 18.59 -5.64 3.10
CA ALA A 25 19.35 -5.51 1.86
C ALA A 25 20.32 -6.69 1.65
N ASP A 26 20.95 -7.16 2.73
CA ASP A 26 21.90 -8.29 2.68
C ASP A 26 21.19 -9.62 2.34
N GLU A 27 20.04 -9.88 2.95
CA GLU A 27 19.21 -11.05 2.63
C GLU A 27 18.68 -11.01 1.20
N ALA A 28 18.26 -9.83 0.74
CA ALA A 28 17.86 -9.61 -0.65
C ALA A 28 19.02 -9.86 -1.61
N ALA A 29 20.21 -9.39 -1.29
CA ALA A 29 21.43 -9.67 -2.07
C ALA A 29 21.74 -11.16 -2.15
N ALA A 30 21.53 -11.91 -1.07
CA ALA A 30 21.73 -13.36 -1.07
C ALA A 30 20.74 -14.11 -1.98
N VAL A 31 19.53 -13.58 -2.15
CA VAL A 31 18.49 -14.18 -3.01
C VAL A 31 18.64 -13.76 -4.47
N VAL A 32 18.91 -12.48 -4.72
CA VAL A 32 18.96 -11.87 -6.06
C VAL A 32 20.36 -12.03 -6.67
N GLY A 33 21.41 -11.83 -5.89
CA GLY A 33 22.78 -11.76 -6.38
C GLY A 33 23.37 -13.06 -6.96
N ARG A 34 22.65 -14.19 -6.83
CA ARG A 34 23.06 -15.48 -7.43
C ARG A 34 22.97 -15.53 -8.97
N VAL A 35 22.40 -14.52 -9.59
CA VAL A 35 22.15 -14.45 -11.04
C VAL A 35 23.14 -13.51 -11.77
N GLY A 36 24.22 -13.07 -11.10
CA GLY A 36 25.28 -12.24 -11.70
C GLY A 36 24.92 -10.75 -11.77
N GLU A 37 24.04 -10.30 -10.90
CA GLU A 37 23.52 -8.93 -10.88
C GLU A 37 24.46 -7.98 -10.12
N THR A 38 24.51 -6.70 -10.55
CA THR A 38 25.31 -5.70 -9.87
C THR A 38 24.65 -5.29 -8.54
N PRO A 39 25.43 -4.87 -7.53
CA PRO A 39 24.89 -4.38 -6.26
C PRO A 39 23.80 -3.29 -6.45
N ALA A 40 23.95 -2.44 -7.44
CA ALA A 40 22.97 -1.39 -7.73
C ALA A 40 21.59 -1.94 -8.17
N ILE A 41 21.56 -3.04 -8.92
CA ILE A 41 20.32 -3.72 -9.33
C ILE A 41 19.68 -4.38 -8.11
N VAL A 42 20.47 -5.04 -7.27
CA VAL A 42 19.97 -5.68 -6.03
C VAL A 42 19.33 -4.65 -5.12
N ASP A 43 19.98 -3.50 -4.89
CA ASP A 43 19.46 -2.40 -4.09
C ASP A 43 18.18 -1.82 -4.68
N ALA A 44 18.11 -1.71 -5.99
CA ALA A 44 16.95 -1.20 -6.69
C ALA A 44 15.74 -2.15 -6.56
N ILE A 45 15.95 -3.46 -6.74
CA ILE A 45 14.92 -4.50 -6.55
C ILE A 45 14.48 -4.55 -5.09
N HIS A 46 15.41 -4.47 -4.13
CA HIS A 46 15.08 -4.45 -2.71
C HIS A 46 14.21 -3.24 -2.34
N ARG A 47 14.58 -2.04 -2.80
CA ARG A 47 13.76 -0.83 -2.59
C ARG A 47 12.40 -0.93 -3.26
N ALA A 48 12.33 -1.41 -4.50
CA ALA A 48 11.10 -1.56 -5.26
C ALA A 48 10.16 -2.61 -4.62
N SER A 49 10.69 -3.73 -4.14
CA SER A 49 9.92 -4.78 -3.45
C SER A 49 9.56 -4.41 -2.01
N GLY A 50 10.22 -3.41 -1.42
CA GLY A 50 10.10 -3.07 -0.01
C GLY A 50 10.53 -4.22 0.92
N GLY A 51 11.42 -5.10 0.48
CA GLY A 51 11.86 -6.31 1.20
C GLY A 51 10.85 -7.46 1.17
N TRP A 52 9.79 -7.36 0.36
CA TRP A 52 8.83 -8.46 0.21
C TRP A 52 9.43 -9.59 -0.63
N VAL A 53 9.58 -10.77 0.00
CA VAL A 53 10.29 -11.93 -0.58
C VAL A 53 9.70 -12.36 -1.93
N ALA A 54 8.38 -12.48 -2.03
CA ALA A 54 7.77 -12.89 -3.30
C ALA A 54 7.94 -11.80 -4.38
N GLY A 55 7.93 -10.51 -4.02
CA GLY A 55 8.27 -9.41 -4.93
C GLY A 55 9.70 -9.50 -5.43
N LEU A 56 10.66 -9.77 -4.53
CA LEU A 56 12.06 -10.01 -4.89
C LEU A 56 12.19 -11.17 -5.88
N VAL A 57 11.52 -12.30 -5.60
CA VAL A 57 11.57 -13.49 -6.47
C VAL A 57 10.93 -13.20 -7.83
N LEU A 58 9.77 -12.55 -7.86
CA LEU A 58 9.08 -12.21 -9.12
C LEU A 58 9.91 -11.26 -9.99
N MET A 59 10.48 -10.21 -9.37
CA MET A 59 11.37 -9.27 -10.09
C MET A 59 12.62 -9.98 -10.60
N ARG A 60 13.26 -10.81 -9.80
CA ARG A 60 14.40 -11.62 -10.22
C ARG A 60 14.06 -12.53 -11.40
N GLU A 61 12.95 -13.27 -11.31
CA GLU A 61 12.50 -14.16 -12.38
C GLU A 61 12.19 -13.40 -13.68
N HIS A 62 11.63 -12.20 -13.57
CA HIS A 62 11.40 -11.33 -14.73
C HIS A 62 12.73 -10.93 -15.36
N LEU A 63 13.69 -10.45 -14.57
CA LEU A 63 15.03 -10.07 -15.04
C LEU A 63 15.77 -11.25 -15.67
N ALA A 64 15.68 -12.44 -15.08
CA ALA A 64 16.32 -13.64 -15.62
C ALA A 64 15.76 -14.08 -16.98
N ARG A 65 14.55 -13.65 -17.36
CA ARG A 65 13.95 -13.94 -18.67
C ARG A 65 14.34 -12.94 -19.76
N LEU A 66 14.84 -11.77 -19.37
CA LEU A 66 15.34 -10.80 -20.31
C LEU A 66 16.62 -11.34 -20.95
N SER A 67 16.75 -11.20 -22.27
CA SER A 67 17.90 -11.75 -23.00
C SER A 67 19.19 -11.03 -22.57
N ALA A 68 20.35 -11.66 -22.79
CA ALA A 68 21.66 -11.06 -22.53
C ALA A 68 21.88 -9.77 -23.33
N ALA A 69 21.18 -9.57 -24.47
CA ALA A 69 21.21 -8.34 -25.25
C ALA A 69 20.44 -7.20 -24.54
N ASP A 70 19.35 -7.54 -23.84
CA ASP A 70 18.53 -6.60 -23.06
C ASP A 70 19.18 -6.31 -21.69
N ALA A 71 20.01 -7.21 -21.19
CA ALA A 71 20.75 -7.04 -19.92
C ALA A 71 21.68 -5.81 -19.93
N GLY A 72 22.08 -5.33 -21.09
CA GLY A 72 22.82 -4.05 -21.26
C GLY A 72 21.95 -2.82 -21.05
N ALA A 73 20.69 -2.87 -21.43
CA ALA A 73 19.69 -1.81 -21.22
C ALA A 73 19.18 -1.77 -19.77
N LEU A 74 19.32 -2.87 -19.03
CA LEU A 74 18.96 -3.03 -17.62
C LEU A 74 19.67 -2.09 -16.62
N ARG A 75 20.64 -1.33 -17.09
CA ARG A 75 21.37 -0.34 -16.27
C ARG A 75 20.62 0.97 -16.10
N ASP A 76 19.52 1.15 -16.82
CA ASP A 76 18.69 2.34 -16.77
C ASP A 76 17.36 2.09 -16.02
N SER A 77 16.76 3.15 -15.51
CA SER A 77 15.50 3.14 -14.71
C SER A 77 14.33 2.41 -15.38
N ALA A 78 14.32 2.27 -16.69
CA ALA A 78 13.28 1.59 -17.48
C ALA A 78 13.08 0.13 -17.07
N SER A 79 14.15 -0.61 -16.74
CA SER A 79 14.08 -2.02 -16.38
C SER A 79 13.47 -2.30 -14.99
N LEU A 80 13.50 -1.31 -14.11
CA LEU A 80 12.83 -1.41 -12.81
C LEU A 80 11.31 -1.22 -12.95
N ASP A 81 10.89 -0.38 -13.88
CA ASP A 81 9.47 -0.20 -14.19
C ASP A 81 8.90 -1.47 -14.83
N ASP A 82 9.62 -2.14 -15.73
CA ASP A 82 9.26 -3.43 -16.29
C ASP A 82 9.17 -4.54 -15.22
N SER A 83 10.10 -4.52 -14.24
CA SER A 83 10.07 -5.46 -13.11
C SER A 83 8.88 -5.23 -12.17
N ARG A 84 8.48 -3.97 -11.99
CA ARG A 84 7.26 -3.60 -11.24
C ARG A 84 6.00 -4.03 -11.98
N GLU A 85 5.99 -3.94 -13.31
CA GLU A 85 4.89 -4.41 -14.14
C GLU A 85 4.67 -5.92 -14.01
N ALA A 86 5.74 -6.72 -13.88
CA ALA A 86 5.62 -8.16 -13.60
C ALA A 86 4.93 -8.41 -12.25
N VAL A 87 5.26 -7.63 -11.20
CA VAL A 87 4.57 -7.72 -9.91
C VAL A 87 3.12 -7.25 -10.02
N PHE A 88 2.85 -6.21 -10.77
CA PHE A 88 1.49 -5.70 -11.00
C PHE A 88 0.65 -6.72 -11.79
N THR A 89 1.24 -7.42 -12.74
CA THR A 89 0.59 -8.53 -13.47
C THR A 89 0.21 -9.66 -12.51
N TYR A 90 1.10 -10.01 -11.56
CA TYR A 90 0.77 -10.97 -10.52
C TYR A 90 -0.41 -10.50 -9.64
N PHE A 91 -0.41 -9.25 -9.17
CA PHE A 91 -1.52 -8.71 -8.39
C PHE A 91 -2.83 -8.70 -9.17
N THR A 92 -2.77 -8.37 -10.46
CA THR A 92 -3.93 -8.41 -11.35
C THR A 92 -4.51 -9.81 -11.45
N GLY A 93 -3.68 -10.83 -11.70
CA GLY A 93 -4.12 -12.21 -11.88
C GLY A 93 -4.59 -12.88 -10.59
N GLU A 94 -3.81 -12.78 -9.52
CA GLU A 94 -4.03 -13.57 -8.31
C GLU A 94 -5.00 -12.92 -7.31
N ILE A 95 -5.04 -11.60 -7.23
CA ILE A 95 -5.84 -10.90 -6.22
C ILE A 95 -7.00 -10.18 -6.88
N PHE A 96 -6.69 -9.31 -7.83
CA PHE A 96 -7.66 -8.38 -8.39
C PHE A 96 -8.68 -9.06 -9.30
N ALA A 97 -8.26 -9.99 -10.16
CA ALA A 97 -9.16 -10.71 -11.06
C ALA A 97 -10.16 -11.60 -10.30
N ARG A 98 -9.76 -12.13 -9.14
CA ARG A 98 -10.60 -13.00 -8.30
C ARG A 98 -11.54 -12.24 -7.37
N ALA A 99 -11.30 -10.95 -7.17
CA ALA A 99 -12.16 -10.11 -6.33
C ALA A 99 -13.43 -9.71 -7.07
N ARG A 100 -14.55 -9.56 -6.34
CA ARG A 100 -15.79 -9.01 -6.90
C ARG A 100 -15.59 -7.56 -7.32
N PRO A 101 -16.35 -7.04 -8.30
CA PRO A 101 -16.21 -5.66 -8.76
C PRO A 101 -16.29 -4.62 -7.64
N GLU A 102 -17.26 -4.77 -6.72
CA GLU A 102 -17.40 -3.89 -5.56
C GLU A 102 -16.19 -3.92 -4.64
N ASN A 103 -15.56 -5.08 -4.43
CA ASN A 103 -14.36 -5.23 -3.63
C ASN A 103 -13.13 -4.58 -4.29
N ARG A 104 -13.01 -4.72 -5.64
CA ARG A 104 -11.94 -4.04 -6.40
C ARG A 104 -12.07 -2.53 -6.25
N ARG A 105 -13.29 -1.99 -6.39
CA ARG A 105 -13.56 -0.58 -6.21
C ARG A 105 -13.23 -0.13 -4.78
N THR A 106 -13.64 -0.90 -3.77
CA THR A 106 -13.30 -0.63 -2.36
C THR A 106 -11.80 -0.54 -2.14
N LEU A 107 -11.03 -1.49 -2.68
CA LEU A 107 -9.57 -1.51 -2.53
C LEU A 107 -8.90 -0.31 -3.21
N MET A 108 -9.31 0.05 -4.43
CA MET A 108 -8.78 1.21 -5.15
C MET A 108 -9.03 2.52 -4.39
N LEU A 109 -10.23 2.69 -3.84
CA LEU A 109 -10.60 3.88 -3.07
C LEU A 109 -9.90 3.91 -1.70
N ALA A 110 -9.85 2.78 -1.00
CA ALA A 110 -9.16 2.67 0.28
C ALA A 110 -7.64 2.94 0.18
N ALA A 111 -7.02 2.61 -0.96
CA ALA A 111 -5.60 2.87 -1.21
C ALA A 111 -5.24 4.36 -1.29
N LEU A 112 -6.22 5.26 -1.45
CA LEU A 112 -6.01 6.71 -1.36
C LEU A 112 -5.52 7.11 0.03
N LEU A 113 -5.98 6.43 1.08
CA LEU A 113 -5.57 6.67 2.46
C LEU A 113 -4.19 6.07 2.76
N PRO A 114 -3.36 6.72 3.58
CA PRO A 114 -2.08 6.15 4.05
C PRO A 114 -2.30 4.94 4.98
N SER A 115 -3.38 4.98 5.75
CA SER A 115 -3.88 3.88 6.58
C SER A 115 -5.40 3.92 6.59
N VAL A 116 -6.05 2.76 6.66
CA VAL A 116 -7.49 2.64 6.46
C VAL A 116 -8.14 1.78 7.53
N THR A 117 -9.27 2.23 8.07
CA THR A 117 -10.18 1.36 8.84
C THR A 117 -11.26 0.78 7.92
N ALA A 118 -11.95 -0.24 8.37
CA ALA A 118 -13.08 -0.78 7.60
C ALA A 118 -14.19 0.28 7.40
N ALA A 119 -14.42 1.12 8.41
CA ALA A 119 -15.39 2.24 8.31
C ALA A 119 -14.99 3.29 7.27
N ASP A 120 -13.67 3.61 7.15
CA ASP A 120 -13.21 4.50 6.10
C ASP A 120 -13.42 3.92 4.71
N ALA A 121 -13.09 2.65 4.55
CA ALA A 121 -13.28 1.95 3.30
C ALA A 121 -14.76 1.89 2.88
N GLU A 122 -15.66 1.68 3.86
CA GLU A 122 -17.11 1.76 3.67
C GLU A 122 -17.54 3.19 3.29
N ALA A 123 -17.07 4.20 4.02
CA ALA A 123 -17.40 5.61 3.77
C ALA A 123 -16.93 6.09 2.38
N LEU A 124 -15.81 5.56 1.87
CA LEU A 124 -15.29 5.90 0.54
C LEU A 124 -15.96 5.12 -0.59
N SER A 125 -16.35 3.87 -0.35
CA SER A 125 -16.80 2.98 -1.41
C SER A 125 -18.31 2.68 -1.39
N GLY A 126 -18.97 2.91 -0.25
CA GLY A 126 -20.35 2.46 -0.02
C GLY A 126 -20.49 0.96 0.19
N ASN A 127 -19.38 0.22 0.32
CA ASN A 127 -19.40 -1.23 0.49
C ASN A 127 -19.56 -1.61 1.97
N ALA A 128 -20.73 -2.03 2.38
CA ALA A 128 -21.01 -2.47 3.75
C ALA A 128 -20.22 -3.74 4.16
N ASP A 129 -19.71 -4.52 3.20
CA ASP A 129 -18.89 -5.69 3.46
C ASP A 129 -17.38 -5.36 3.56
N ALA A 130 -16.98 -4.09 3.61
CA ALA A 130 -15.58 -3.67 3.69
C ALA A 130 -14.84 -4.34 4.87
N HIS A 131 -15.49 -4.49 6.03
CA HIS A 131 -14.90 -5.19 7.18
C HIS A 131 -14.51 -6.63 6.84
N ARG A 132 -15.41 -7.37 6.18
CA ARG A 132 -15.16 -8.77 5.78
C ARG A 132 -14.05 -8.86 4.74
N LEU A 133 -13.99 -7.89 3.82
CA LEU A 133 -12.94 -7.80 2.82
C LEU A 133 -11.56 -7.65 3.48
N PHE A 134 -11.39 -6.68 4.37
CA PHE A 134 -10.10 -6.43 5.03
C PHE A 134 -9.70 -7.57 5.98
N GLU A 135 -10.63 -8.16 6.71
CA GLU A 135 -10.36 -9.35 7.51
C GLU A 135 -9.95 -10.56 6.67
N HIS A 136 -10.54 -10.73 5.50
CA HIS A 136 -10.16 -11.79 4.56
C HIS A 136 -8.73 -11.58 4.03
N LEU A 137 -8.40 -10.37 3.57
CA LEU A 137 -7.06 -10.04 3.10
C LEU A 137 -6.01 -10.24 4.20
N TYR A 138 -6.28 -9.75 5.40
CA TYR A 138 -5.38 -9.90 6.55
C TYR A 138 -5.15 -11.37 6.90
N ARG A 139 -6.23 -12.17 7.06
CA ARG A 139 -6.12 -13.59 7.42
C ARG A 139 -5.41 -14.44 6.37
N ARG A 140 -5.48 -14.02 5.12
CA ARG A 140 -4.80 -14.67 4.01
C ARG A 140 -3.41 -14.11 3.73
N HIS A 141 -2.94 -13.17 4.53
CA HIS A 141 -1.67 -12.47 4.32
C HIS A 141 -1.53 -11.85 2.92
N LEU A 142 -2.63 -11.31 2.38
CA LEU A 142 -2.70 -10.74 1.05
C LEU A 142 -2.36 -9.24 1.08
N PHE A 143 -1.08 -8.92 1.38
CA PHE A 143 -0.51 -7.57 1.24
C PHE A 143 -1.17 -6.49 2.09
N VAL A 144 -1.83 -6.90 3.16
CA VAL A 144 -2.46 -6.02 4.15
C VAL A 144 -1.99 -6.42 5.54
N ASP A 145 -1.39 -5.49 6.24
CA ASP A 145 -1.09 -5.59 7.67
C ASP A 145 -2.21 -4.97 8.50
N ARG A 146 -2.35 -5.41 9.75
CA ARG A 146 -3.32 -4.89 10.69
C ARG A 146 -2.66 -4.49 11.99
N ARG A 147 -2.83 -3.22 12.35
CA ARG A 147 -2.40 -2.68 13.65
C ARG A 147 -3.64 -2.33 14.48
N ARG A 148 -3.52 -2.40 15.79
CA ARG A 148 -4.56 -1.93 16.70
C ARG A 148 -4.23 -0.52 17.15
N ALA A 149 -5.20 0.40 16.98
CA ALA A 149 -5.18 1.74 17.52
C ALA A 149 -6.37 1.87 18.48
N GLY A 150 -6.14 1.62 19.77
CA GLY A 150 -7.19 1.45 20.78
C GLY A 150 -8.08 0.24 20.43
N GLU A 151 -9.40 0.47 20.35
CA GLU A 151 -10.36 -0.57 19.98
C GLU A 151 -10.50 -0.78 18.46
N ARG A 152 -9.91 0.11 17.64
CA ARG A 152 -10.06 0.08 16.19
C ARG A 152 -8.95 -0.73 15.52
N SER A 153 -9.32 -1.52 14.53
CA SER A 153 -8.36 -2.16 13.62
C SER A 153 -8.03 -1.18 12.49
N VAL A 154 -6.76 -0.88 12.32
CA VAL A 154 -6.23 -0.04 11.24
C VAL A 154 -5.43 -0.94 10.31
N TYR A 155 -5.72 -0.87 9.03
CA TYR A 155 -5.07 -1.67 8.00
C TYR A 155 -4.09 -0.81 7.21
N HIS A 156 -2.96 -1.41 6.86
CA HIS A 156 -1.93 -0.81 6.03
C HIS A 156 -1.70 -1.71 4.83
N PHE A 157 -1.81 -1.14 3.65
CA PHE A 157 -1.42 -1.86 2.44
C PHE A 157 0.10 -1.96 2.35
N HIS A 158 0.61 -3.09 1.87
CA HIS A 158 1.99 -3.18 1.43
C HIS A 158 2.26 -2.14 0.33
N ALA A 159 3.43 -1.51 0.35
CA ALA A 159 3.73 -0.37 -0.52
C ALA A 159 3.47 -0.65 -2.01
N LEU A 160 4.01 -1.78 -2.55
CA LEU A 160 3.78 -2.19 -3.94
C LEU A 160 2.30 -2.47 -4.25
N PHE A 161 1.59 -3.11 -3.31
CA PHE A 161 0.17 -3.38 -3.53
C PHE A 161 -0.66 -2.10 -3.51
N ARG A 162 -0.34 -1.15 -2.62
CA ARG A 162 -0.95 0.17 -2.61
C ARG A 162 -0.70 0.92 -3.92
N GLU A 163 0.54 0.89 -4.40
CA GLU A 163 0.92 1.52 -5.65
C GLU A 163 0.18 0.93 -6.86
N PHE A 164 0.08 -0.42 -6.91
CA PHE A 164 -0.74 -1.12 -7.89
C PHE A 164 -2.21 -0.66 -7.83
N LEU A 165 -2.83 -0.64 -6.64
CA LEU A 165 -4.22 -0.21 -6.48
C LEU A 165 -4.44 1.23 -6.90
N LEU A 166 -3.49 2.13 -6.62
CA LEU A 166 -3.53 3.51 -7.08
C LEU A 166 -3.40 3.62 -8.61
N ALA A 167 -2.56 2.80 -9.23
CA ALA A 167 -2.44 2.74 -10.68
C ALA A 167 -3.74 2.23 -11.34
N GLU A 168 -4.31 1.14 -10.82
CA GLU A 168 -5.61 0.61 -11.27
C GLU A 168 -6.73 1.64 -11.08
N GLY A 169 -6.74 2.36 -9.95
CA GLY A 169 -7.71 3.42 -9.69
C GLY A 169 -7.62 4.57 -10.69
N ARG A 170 -6.41 4.96 -11.11
CA ARG A 170 -6.23 5.99 -12.15
C ARG A 170 -6.82 5.57 -13.50
N THR A 171 -6.74 4.29 -13.82
CA THR A 171 -7.18 3.75 -15.12
C THR A 171 -8.66 3.38 -15.14
N ARG A 172 -9.19 2.86 -14.02
CA ARG A 172 -10.54 2.26 -13.97
C ARG A 172 -11.61 3.11 -13.34
N LEU A 173 -11.25 4.05 -12.45
CA LEU A 173 -12.22 4.95 -11.83
C LEU A 173 -12.38 6.22 -12.67
N PRO A 174 -13.62 6.71 -12.87
CA PRO A 174 -13.87 8.01 -13.45
C PRO A 174 -13.13 9.12 -12.71
N ALA A 175 -12.69 10.15 -13.42
CA ALA A 175 -11.88 11.22 -12.83
C ALA A 175 -12.62 11.99 -11.74
N ASP A 176 -13.89 12.27 -11.96
CA ASP A 176 -14.81 12.92 -11.01
C ASP A 176 -15.00 12.09 -9.74
N GLU A 177 -15.23 10.79 -9.88
CA GLU A 177 -15.32 9.87 -8.75
C GLU A 177 -14.03 9.85 -7.93
N ARG A 178 -12.87 9.81 -8.60
CA ARG A 178 -11.57 9.81 -7.95
C ARG A 178 -11.31 11.13 -7.21
N HIS A 179 -11.66 12.27 -7.81
CA HIS A 179 -11.53 13.58 -7.17
C HIS A 179 -12.44 13.71 -5.94
N ALA A 180 -13.69 13.27 -6.05
CA ALA A 180 -14.62 13.24 -4.91
C ALA A 180 -14.12 12.33 -3.79
N ALA A 181 -13.58 11.15 -4.13
CA ALA A 181 -13.03 10.21 -3.16
C ALA A 181 -11.77 10.76 -2.47
N LEU A 182 -10.90 11.48 -3.18
CA LEU A 182 -9.74 12.15 -2.59
C LEU A 182 -10.14 13.25 -1.60
N ALA A 183 -11.15 14.07 -1.95
CA ALA A 183 -11.68 15.07 -1.05
C ALA A 183 -12.29 14.44 0.20
N ARG A 184 -13.09 13.37 0.03
CA ARG A 184 -13.65 12.62 1.16
C ARG A 184 -12.57 11.94 2.01
N ALA A 185 -11.52 11.39 1.40
CA ALA A 185 -10.39 10.82 2.11
C ALA A 185 -9.66 11.88 2.95
N ALA A 186 -9.52 13.11 2.42
CA ALA A 186 -8.94 14.23 3.16
C ALA A 186 -9.76 14.59 4.42
N GLU A 187 -11.10 14.62 4.31
CA GLU A 187 -11.99 14.85 5.45
C GLU A 187 -11.79 13.77 6.53
N LEU A 188 -11.78 12.49 6.15
CA LEU A 188 -11.58 11.36 7.09
C LEU A 188 -10.24 11.41 7.82
N VAL A 189 -9.20 11.86 7.12
CA VAL A 189 -7.86 12.00 7.70
C VAL A 189 -7.82 13.24 8.63
N LEU A 190 -8.48 14.32 8.25
CA LEU A 190 -8.60 15.54 9.06
C LEU A 190 -9.36 15.29 10.37
N GLU A 191 -10.44 14.51 10.34
CA GLU A 191 -11.17 14.08 11.54
C GLU A 191 -10.29 13.35 12.57
N ARG A 192 -9.15 12.82 12.13
CA ARG A 192 -8.14 12.17 12.97
C ARG A 192 -7.02 13.10 13.43
N GLY A 193 -7.08 14.36 13.02
CA GLY A 193 -6.08 15.38 13.36
C GLY A 193 -4.82 15.35 12.48
N ASP A 194 -4.77 14.55 11.41
CA ASP A 194 -3.62 14.53 10.49
C ASP A 194 -3.77 15.59 9.40
N ILE A 195 -3.40 16.82 9.76
CA ILE A 195 -3.55 18.01 8.92
C ILE A 195 -2.67 17.89 7.66
N ASP A 196 -1.46 17.37 7.80
CA ASP A 196 -0.50 17.27 6.69
C ASP A 196 -0.97 16.28 5.62
N ALA A 197 -1.47 15.12 6.04
CA ALA A 197 -2.02 14.13 5.12
C ALA A 197 -3.32 14.66 4.45
N ALA A 198 -4.18 15.37 5.20
CA ALA A 198 -5.37 16.00 4.65
C ALA A 198 -5.01 17.04 3.58
N ALA A 199 -4.04 17.93 3.86
CA ALA A 199 -3.56 18.93 2.92
C ALA A 199 -2.98 18.29 1.63
N ALA A 200 -2.25 17.20 1.76
CA ALA A 200 -1.71 16.46 0.61
C ALA A 200 -2.83 15.86 -0.26
N LEU A 201 -3.87 15.30 0.36
CA LEU A 201 -5.03 14.75 -0.33
C LEU A 201 -5.86 15.84 -1.03
N TYR A 202 -6.15 16.96 -0.37
CA TYR A 202 -6.84 18.11 -0.98
C TYR A 202 -6.09 18.68 -2.19
N ARG A 203 -4.76 18.79 -2.10
CA ARG A 203 -3.92 19.20 -3.25
C ARG A 203 -4.08 18.24 -4.42
N THR A 204 -4.01 16.93 -4.14
CA THR A 204 -4.16 15.90 -5.18
C THR A 204 -5.56 15.88 -5.79
N ALA A 205 -6.59 16.21 -4.98
CA ALA A 205 -7.98 16.36 -5.42
C ALA A 205 -8.22 17.65 -6.23
N GLY A 206 -7.29 18.60 -6.23
CA GLY A 206 -7.55 19.94 -6.76
C GLY A 206 -8.58 20.75 -5.95
N ALA A 207 -8.84 20.37 -4.72
CA ALA A 207 -9.82 20.95 -3.80
C ALA A 207 -9.25 22.23 -3.15
N THR A 208 -9.09 23.29 -3.95
CA THR A 208 -8.43 24.54 -3.54
C THR A 208 -9.16 25.31 -2.45
N ARG A 209 -10.49 25.23 -2.40
CA ARG A 209 -11.30 25.90 -1.37
C ARG A 209 -11.09 25.26 0.01
N GLU A 210 -11.12 23.95 0.07
CA GLU A 210 -10.93 23.14 1.26
C GLU A 210 -9.49 23.29 1.78
N LEU A 211 -8.51 23.30 0.88
CA LEU A 211 -7.11 23.54 1.22
C LEU A 211 -6.89 24.94 1.79
N ALA A 212 -7.55 25.98 1.21
CA ALA A 212 -7.47 27.34 1.72
C ALA A 212 -8.18 27.50 3.08
N ALA A 213 -9.28 26.79 3.30
CA ALA A 213 -9.94 26.73 4.62
C ALA A 213 -9.03 26.10 5.67
N LEU A 214 -8.45 24.94 5.37
CA LEU A 214 -7.53 24.25 6.24
C LEU A 214 -6.32 25.11 6.64
N ALA A 215 -5.73 25.82 5.67
CA ALA A 215 -4.61 26.73 5.93
C ALA A 215 -4.99 27.91 6.85
N ARG A 216 -6.19 28.48 6.69
CA ARG A 216 -6.70 29.53 7.57
C ARG A 216 -6.92 29.05 8.99
N ASP A 217 -7.55 27.88 9.15
CA ASP A 217 -7.85 27.31 10.46
C ASP A 217 -6.57 26.96 11.22
N ALA A 218 -5.58 26.36 10.55
CA ALA A 218 -4.27 26.10 11.11
C ALA A 218 -3.53 27.39 11.54
N SER A 219 -3.63 28.45 10.75
CA SER A 219 -3.03 29.76 11.08
C SER A 219 -3.70 30.42 12.28
N MET A 220 -5.03 30.32 12.40
CA MET A 220 -5.77 30.85 13.53
C MET A 220 -5.44 30.13 14.84
N GLN A 221 -5.24 28.81 14.81
CA GLN A 221 -4.82 28.05 15.99
C GLN A 221 -3.43 28.48 16.49
N LEU A 222 -2.46 28.66 15.58
CA LEU A 222 -1.11 29.13 15.94
C LEU A 222 -1.10 30.54 16.54
N ILE A 223 -2.00 31.43 16.12
CA ILE A 223 -2.13 32.79 16.67
C ILE A 223 -2.84 32.80 18.03
N GLY A 224 -3.74 31.83 18.25
CA GLY A 224 -4.50 31.73 19.52
C GLY A 224 -3.73 31.07 20.68
N GLU A 225 -2.65 30.36 20.41
CA GLU A 225 -1.80 29.68 21.40
C GLU A 225 -0.55 30.52 21.82
N GLY A 226 -0.35 31.71 21.26
CA GLY A 226 0.73 32.66 21.59
C GLY A 226 0.22 33.84 22.40
#